data_6e5ade0e77633c691326e304e8c0d71e
#
_entry.id   6e5ade0e77633c691326e304e8c0d71e
#
_cell.length_a   1.000
_cell.length_b   1.000
_cell.length_c   1.000
_cell.angle_alpha   90.00
_cell.angle_beta   90.00
_cell.angle_gamma   90.00
#
_symmetry.space_group_name_H-M   'P 1'
#
loop_
_entity.id
_entity.type
_entity.pdbx_description
1 polymer ?
#
loop_
_entity_poly.entity_id
_entity_poly.type
_entity_poly.pdbx_seq_one_letter_code
_entity_poly.pdbx_strand_id
1 'polypeptide(L)'
;MKDATDTLFDHQGGTSAPWYEGREITEAEREVFRQTARRSREAKLRALESEQGPPVERRPRLDPATLMPAVARHELPALSLFSGGGGLDLGFDRAGFAHVASYDTLEAAGHTLRENRPLWAVHAGAEGDVREVDWRPYRGELAVLHGGAPCQPFSVAGRQRGKDDERNLLPEFVRAVRESRPLAFVAENVTALAGPKFARYLRRAFLRPLERDYHITVLKLSAHDVGVPQLRHRVFFVGFRWARAHNRFAPPSSTHRADHLSRGPAPSEDIEQLARTMGAREALGLANIGIDALAPTLRSTLTGPRHTTSILSSVSAQRGWAELGLWPNGVAPTRAQAQRFPTENGHVRLAVADCALLQGFPSWWSFHGAVYMSLGQIGNSVAPPVAYRVGLAVARALALVP
;
A
#
# COMPACT_ATOMS: atom_id res chain seq x y z
N MET A 1 43.58 -1.40 4.57
CA MET A 1 42.27 -0.79 4.39
C MET A 1 41.34 -1.92 3.95
N LYS A 2 40.58 -2.50 4.88
CA LYS A 2 39.61 -3.57 4.58
C LYS A 2 38.33 -2.90 4.05
N ASP A 3 37.85 -3.44 2.96
CA ASP A 3 36.75 -2.94 2.17
C ASP A 3 35.45 -2.82 2.98
N ALA A 4 34.84 -1.65 2.96
CA ALA A 4 33.56 -1.35 3.58
C ALA A 4 32.35 -1.91 2.79
N THR A 5 32.59 -2.86 1.87
CA THR A 5 31.56 -3.43 0.98
C THR A 5 31.06 -4.80 1.43
N ASP A 6 31.71 -5.45 2.40
CA ASP A 6 31.34 -6.82 2.82
C ASP A 6 30.30 -6.92 3.94
N THR A 7 29.92 -5.79 4.59
CA THR A 7 28.97 -5.82 5.72
C THR A 7 27.49 -5.76 5.31
N LEU A 8 27.15 -5.81 4.02
CA LEU A 8 25.76 -5.73 3.54
C LEU A 8 25.06 -7.08 3.40
N PHE A 9 25.70 -8.21 3.71
CA PHE A 9 25.15 -9.55 3.51
C PHE A 9 25.30 -10.51 4.69
N ASP A 10 25.68 -10.03 5.86
CA ASP A 10 25.72 -10.89 7.05
C ASP A 10 24.32 -10.99 7.67
N HIS A 11 23.56 -11.99 7.22
CA HIS A 11 22.29 -12.38 7.80
C HIS A 11 22.55 -13.41 8.90
N GLN A 12 22.78 -12.95 10.11
CA GLN A 12 22.57 -13.78 11.29
C GLN A 12 21.07 -13.83 11.62
N GLY A 13 20.49 -15.01 11.47
CA GLY A 13 19.46 -15.61 12.28
C GLY A 13 18.25 -14.78 12.69
N GLY A 14 17.43 -14.32 11.74
CA GLY A 14 16.05 -13.95 12.04
C GLY A 14 15.14 -15.13 11.71
N THR A 15 14.40 -15.65 12.68
CA THR A 15 13.35 -16.66 12.48
C THR A 15 12.41 -16.19 11.39
N SER A 16 12.41 -16.87 10.26
CA SER A 16 11.47 -16.62 9.17
C SER A 16 10.05 -16.83 9.69
N ALA A 17 9.20 -15.80 9.55
CA ALA A 17 7.79 -15.98 9.85
C ALA A 17 7.22 -17.16 9.04
N PRO A 18 6.42 -18.06 9.65
CA PRO A 18 6.02 -19.35 9.05
C PRO A 18 5.25 -19.24 7.70
N TRP A 19 4.75 -18.06 7.33
CA TRP A 19 4.08 -17.80 6.05
C TRP A 19 5.01 -17.42 4.91
N TYR A 20 6.34 -17.42 5.15
CA TYR A 20 7.35 -17.09 4.17
C TYR A 20 8.07 -18.34 3.60
N GLU A 21 7.46 -19.51 3.67
CA GLU A 21 7.96 -20.67 2.95
C GLU A 21 7.87 -20.42 1.45
N GLY A 22 8.92 -19.79 0.93
CA GLY A 22 9.13 -19.65 -0.49
C GLY A 22 9.29 -21.03 -1.11
N ARG A 23 8.66 -21.24 -2.26
CA ARG A 23 8.97 -22.40 -3.12
C ARG A 23 10.49 -22.61 -3.19
N GLU A 24 10.95 -23.81 -2.98
CA GLU A 24 12.35 -24.15 -3.24
C GLU A 24 12.74 -23.71 -4.65
N ILE A 25 13.85 -22.97 -4.73
CA ILE A 25 14.37 -22.43 -5.96
C ILE A 25 15.26 -23.51 -6.56
N THR A 26 14.97 -23.94 -7.78
CA THR A 26 15.79 -24.92 -8.51
C THR A 26 17.20 -24.37 -8.75
N GLU A 27 18.20 -25.24 -8.92
CA GLU A 27 19.57 -24.80 -9.20
C GLU A 27 19.68 -24.01 -10.52
N ALA A 28 18.88 -24.36 -11.52
CA ALA A 28 18.79 -23.58 -12.75
C ALA A 28 18.29 -22.14 -12.51
N GLU A 29 17.29 -21.98 -11.66
CA GLU A 29 16.81 -20.65 -11.26
C GLU A 29 17.84 -19.89 -10.43
N ARG A 30 18.58 -20.57 -9.53
CA ARG A 30 19.68 -19.97 -8.78
C ARG A 30 20.76 -19.44 -9.70
N GLU A 31 21.11 -20.20 -10.76
CA GLU A 31 22.10 -19.77 -11.75
C GLU A 31 21.65 -18.54 -12.54
N VAL A 32 20.42 -18.53 -13.05
CA VAL A 32 19.82 -17.34 -13.70
C VAL A 32 19.89 -16.12 -12.79
N PHE A 33 19.67 -16.32 -11.51
CA PHE A 33 19.71 -15.25 -10.53
C PHE A 33 21.13 -14.77 -10.24
N ARG A 34 22.11 -15.69 -10.14
CA ARG A 34 23.53 -15.32 -10.00
C ARG A 34 24.00 -14.48 -11.19
N GLN A 35 23.63 -14.91 -12.41
CA GLN A 35 23.97 -14.17 -13.63
C GLN A 35 23.32 -12.79 -13.68
N THR A 36 22.04 -12.67 -13.27
CA THR A 36 21.34 -11.38 -13.20
C THR A 36 21.98 -10.46 -12.16
N ALA A 37 22.35 -10.98 -10.99
CA ALA A 37 23.03 -10.22 -9.96
C ALA A 37 24.42 -9.76 -10.41
N ARG A 38 25.17 -10.64 -11.11
CA ARG A 38 26.48 -10.31 -11.69
C ARG A 38 26.38 -9.20 -12.73
N ARG A 39 25.45 -9.32 -13.70
CA ARG A 39 25.20 -8.25 -14.70
C ARG A 39 24.84 -6.94 -14.06
N SER A 40 23.97 -6.96 -13.05
CA SER A 40 23.59 -5.74 -12.29
C SER A 40 24.78 -5.12 -11.55
N ARG A 41 25.71 -5.94 -11.01
CA ARG A 41 26.91 -5.45 -10.35
C ARG A 41 27.88 -4.83 -11.38
N GLU A 42 28.10 -5.49 -12.50
CA GLU A 42 28.95 -5.00 -13.58
C GLU A 42 28.41 -3.69 -14.18
N ALA A 43 27.09 -3.58 -14.38
CA ALA A 43 26.47 -2.35 -14.84
C ALA A 43 26.66 -1.20 -13.84
N LYS A 44 26.56 -1.48 -12.53
CA LYS A 44 26.83 -0.50 -11.48
C LYS A 44 28.30 -0.03 -11.47
N LEU A 45 29.25 -0.95 -11.66
CA LEU A 45 30.65 -0.59 -11.72
C LEU A 45 30.93 0.29 -12.94
N ARG A 46 30.44 -0.08 -14.13
CA ARG A 46 30.54 0.77 -15.33
C ARG A 46 29.92 2.15 -15.15
N ALA A 47 28.80 2.22 -14.45
CA ALA A 47 28.14 3.51 -14.17
C ALA A 47 28.96 4.38 -13.22
N LEU A 48 29.71 3.79 -12.29
CA LEU A 48 30.62 4.53 -11.40
C LEU A 48 31.88 5.02 -12.13
N GLU A 49 32.34 4.29 -13.14
CA GLU A 49 33.52 4.62 -13.95
C GLU A 49 33.18 5.68 -15.02
N SER A 50 31.90 5.83 -15.36
CA SER A 50 31.47 6.85 -16.33
C SER A 50 31.49 8.23 -15.68
N GLU A 51 32.20 9.18 -16.26
CA GLU A 51 32.19 10.62 -15.90
C GLU A 51 30.84 11.26 -16.27
N GLN A 52 29.77 10.87 -15.61
CA GLN A 52 28.48 11.53 -15.78
C GLN A 52 28.37 12.72 -14.81
N GLY A 53 27.84 13.82 -15.33
CA GLY A 53 27.73 15.08 -14.60
C GLY A 53 27.03 14.97 -13.24
N PRO A 54 27.12 15.99 -12.39
CA PRO A 54 26.57 15.96 -11.04
C PRO A 54 25.08 15.62 -11.08
N PRO A 55 24.62 14.83 -10.11
CA PRO A 55 23.22 14.43 -10.03
C PRO A 55 22.32 15.65 -9.90
N VAL A 56 21.26 15.70 -10.71
CA VAL A 56 20.24 16.74 -10.60
C VAL A 56 19.50 16.58 -9.28
N GLU A 57 19.60 17.56 -8.39
CA GLU A 57 18.86 17.56 -7.14
C GLU A 57 17.36 17.57 -7.44
N ARG A 58 16.64 16.54 -6.98
CA ARG A 58 15.21 16.41 -7.18
C ARG A 58 14.46 16.93 -5.96
N ARG A 59 13.58 17.91 -6.19
CA ARG A 59 12.67 18.43 -5.17
C ARG A 59 11.24 18.01 -5.55
N PRO A 60 10.65 17.03 -4.86
CA PRO A 60 9.26 16.65 -5.09
C PRO A 60 8.34 17.87 -5.06
N ARG A 61 7.37 17.92 -5.97
CA ARG A 61 6.34 18.97 -6.00
C ARG A 61 5.09 18.56 -5.25
N LEU A 62 4.79 17.25 -5.21
CA LEU A 62 3.68 16.72 -4.43
C LEU A 62 4.11 16.57 -2.97
N ASP A 63 3.36 17.16 -2.06
CA ASP A 63 3.32 16.75 -0.66
C ASP A 63 2.01 15.98 -0.41
N PRO A 64 2.06 14.64 -0.25
CA PRO A 64 0.86 13.85 0.00
C PRO A 64 0.10 14.23 1.27
N ALA A 65 0.72 14.93 2.22
CA ALA A 65 0.04 15.42 3.42
C ALA A 65 -1.08 16.42 3.08
N THR A 66 -0.93 17.17 1.99
CA THR A 66 -1.96 18.13 1.52
C THR A 66 -3.22 17.44 1.00
N LEU A 67 -3.12 16.18 0.58
CA LEU A 67 -4.28 15.37 0.16
C LEU A 67 -5.09 14.85 1.36
N MET A 68 -4.54 14.98 2.57
CA MET A 68 -5.10 14.50 3.83
C MET A 68 -4.98 15.59 4.92
N PRO A 69 -5.62 16.76 4.75
CA PRO A 69 -5.57 17.77 5.81
C PRO A 69 -6.13 17.18 7.10
N ALA A 70 -5.41 17.38 8.21
CA ALA A 70 -5.85 16.87 9.51
C ALA A 70 -7.18 17.54 9.91
N VAL A 71 -8.10 16.73 10.38
CA VAL A 71 -9.35 17.21 10.97
C VAL A 71 -9.30 17.12 12.51
N ALA A 72 -10.23 17.75 13.18
CA ALA A 72 -10.37 17.62 14.63
C ALA A 72 -10.54 16.15 15.03
N ARG A 73 -9.98 15.78 16.17
CA ARG A 73 -10.15 14.43 16.72
C ARG A 73 -11.60 14.16 17.07
N HIS A 74 -12.04 12.96 16.71
CA HIS A 74 -13.31 12.41 17.15
C HIS A 74 -13.09 11.47 18.33
N GLU A 75 -14.08 11.31 19.17
CA GLU A 75 -14.14 10.26 20.20
C GLU A 75 -14.55 8.89 19.57
N LEU A 76 -14.11 8.61 18.35
CA LEU A 76 -14.45 7.41 17.58
C LEU A 76 -13.28 6.43 17.58
N PRO A 77 -13.31 5.36 18.43
CA PRO A 77 -12.22 4.41 18.54
C PRO A 77 -12.08 3.55 17.27
N ALA A 78 -10.85 3.44 16.75
CA ALA A 78 -10.51 2.67 15.57
C ALA A 78 -9.47 1.59 15.88
N LEU A 79 -9.74 0.36 15.43
CA LEU A 79 -8.83 -0.77 15.54
C LEU A 79 -8.44 -1.26 14.15
N SER A 80 -7.14 -1.53 13.95
CA SER A 80 -6.56 -1.91 12.67
C SER A 80 -6.06 -3.35 12.66
N LEU A 81 -6.43 -4.10 11.63
CA LEU A 81 -5.93 -5.43 11.32
C LEU A 81 -5.12 -5.42 10.04
N PHE A 82 -4.06 -6.23 9.99
CA PHE A 82 -3.18 -6.29 8.82
C PHE A 82 -2.62 -4.92 8.45
N SER A 83 -2.15 -4.20 9.46
CA SER A 83 -1.79 -2.77 9.37
C SER A 83 -0.66 -2.49 8.39
N GLY A 84 0.28 -3.45 8.22
CA GLY A 84 1.39 -3.32 7.28
C GLY A 84 2.17 -2.02 7.47
N GLY A 85 2.41 -1.27 6.39
CA GLY A 85 3.07 0.02 6.44
C GLY A 85 2.22 1.18 6.97
N GLY A 86 1.02 0.91 7.48
CA GLY A 86 0.17 1.92 8.11
C GLY A 86 -0.65 2.78 7.13
N GLY A 87 -0.91 2.30 5.91
CA GLY A 87 -1.63 3.13 4.93
C GLY A 87 -3.09 3.40 5.32
N LEU A 88 -3.82 2.39 5.80
CA LEU A 88 -5.16 2.57 6.36
C LEU A 88 -5.11 3.36 7.67
N ASP A 89 -4.22 2.97 8.56
CA ASP A 89 -4.03 3.57 9.89
C ASP A 89 -3.78 5.07 9.79
N LEU A 90 -2.86 5.50 8.93
CA LEU A 90 -2.56 6.90 8.70
C LEU A 90 -3.78 7.66 8.14
N GLY A 91 -4.50 7.06 7.19
CA GLY A 91 -5.69 7.68 6.62
C GLY A 91 -6.78 7.90 7.67
N PHE A 92 -7.05 6.91 8.52
CA PHE A 92 -8.02 7.01 9.62
C PHE A 92 -7.56 7.97 10.72
N ASP A 93 -6.25 7.95 11.08
CA ASP A 93 -5.67 8.92 12.01
C ASP A 93 -5.86 10.36 11.52
N ARG A 94 -5.56 10.64 10.25
CA ARG A 94 -5.77 11.97 9.64
C ARG A 94 -7.25 12.35 9.52
N ALA A 95 -8.14 11.36 9.38
CA ALA A 95 -9.58 11.54 9.39
C ALA A 95 -10.17 11.76 10.82
N GLY A 96 -9.31 11.79 11.85
CA GLY A 96 -9.67 12.17 13.21
C GLY A 96 -10.07 11.02 14.13
N PHE A 97 -9.95 9.75 13.73
CA PHE A 97 -10.27 8.62 14.59
C PHE A 97 -9.25 8.46 15.73
N ALA A 98 -9.75 8.01 16.89
CA ALA A 98 -8.92 7.66 18.03
C ALA A 98 -8.35 6.25 17.83
N HIS A 99 -7.02 6.14 17.75
CA HIS A 99 -6.35 4.84 17.57
C HIS A 99 -6.47 4.00 18.84
N VAL A 100 -6.94 2.75 18.71
CA VAL A 100 -7.03 1.77 19.80
C VAL A 100 -5.85 0.82 19.76
N ALA A 101 -5.70 0.07 18.66
CA ALA A 101 -4.60 -0.86 18.45
C ALA A 101 -4.41 -1.18 16.97
N SER A 102 -3.18 -1.57 16.60
CA SER A 102 -2.80 -2.11 15.29
C SER A 102 -2.23 -3.51 15.42
N TYR A 103 -2.59 -4.41 14.52
CA TYR A 103 -2.14 -5.81 14.49
C TYR A 103 -1.50 -6.14 13.14
N ASP A 104 -0.28 -6.67 13.15
CA ASP A 104 0.39 -7.20 11.97
C ASP A 104 1.46 -8.23 12.35
N THR A 105 1.58 -9.32 11.61
CA THR A 105 2.60 -10.34 11.86
C THR A 105 4.01 -9.92 11.42
N LEU A 106 4.14 -8.86 10.63
CA LEU A 106 5.45 -8.37 10.17
C LEU A 106 6.07 -7.44 11.21
N GLU A 107 7.13 -7.87 11.90
CA GLU A 107 7.84 -7.06 12.89
C GLU A 107 8.29 -5.69 12.34
N ALA A 108 8.81 -5.66 11.11
CA ALA A 108 9.20 -4.40 10.48
C ALA A 108 8.03 -3.42 10.31
N ALA A 109 6.80 -3.91 10.11
CA ALA A 109 5.60 -3.08 10.08
C ALA A 109 5.31 -2.51 11.48
N GLY A 110 5.43 -3.34 12.52
CA GLY A 110 5.29 -2.88 13.91
C GLY A 110 6.29 -1.78 14.26
N HIS A 111 7.55 -1.94 13.88
CA HIS A 111 8.56 -0.90 14.06
C HIS A 111 8.21 0.38 13.29
N THR A 112 7.79 0.26 12.02
CA THR A 112 7.33 1.41 11.22
C THR A 112 6.23 2.19 11.94
N LEU A 113 5.22 1.50 12.46
CA LEU A 113 4.10 2.17 13.15
C LEU A 113 4.56 2.85 14.45
N ARG A 114 5.35 2.18 15.28
CA ARG A 114 5.86 2.73 16.56
C ARG A 114 6.78 3.95 16.33
N GLU A 115 7.63 3.92 15.32
CA GLU A 115 8.50 5.05 14.96
C GLU A 115 7.70 6.29 14.52
N ASN A 116 6.65 6.10 13.73
CA ASN A 116 5.82 7.20 13.23
C ASN A 116 4.76 7.66 14.23
N ARG A 117 4.33 6.79 15.14
CA ARG A 117 3.29 7.03 16.13
C ARG A 117 3.64 6.36 17.47
N PRO A 118 4.55 6.94 18.26
CA PRO A 118 5.06 6.33 19.49
C PRO A 118 3.98 6.03 20.56
N LEU A 119 2.85 6.70 20.48
CA LEU A 119 1.74 6.53 21.43
C LEU A 119 0.72 5.47 21.00
N TRP A 120 0.89 4.87 19.82
CA TRP A 120 -0.03 3.83 19.37
C TRP A 120 0.27 2.49 20.04
N ALA A 121 -0.77 1.79 20.44
CA ALA A 121 -0.66 0.38 20.79
C ALA A 121 -0.47 -0.44 19.51
N VAL A 122 0.68 -1.11 19.38
CA VAL A 122 1.04 -1.86 18.19
C VAL A 122 1.47 -3.28 18.59
N HIS A 123 0.71 -4.26 18.14
CA HIS A 123 1.01 -5.68 18.28
C HIS A 123 1.61 -6.19 16.98
N ALA A 124 2.84 -6.71 17.04
CA ALA A 124 3.57 -7.17 15.86
C ALA A 124 4.18 -8.56 16.10
N GLY A 125 4.59 -9.23 15.02
CA GLY A 125 5.11 -10.58 15.12
C GLY A 125 4.05 -11.57 15.61
N ALA A 126 4.42 -12.40 16.56
CA ALA A 126 3.50 -13.40 17.13
C ALA A 126 2.28 -12.76 17.83
N GLU A 127 2.48 -11.64 18.54
CA GLU A 127 1.39 -10.91 19.18
C GLU A 127 0.45 -10.22 18.17
N GLY A 128 0.92 -10.00 16.97
CA GLY A 128 0.16 -9.40 15.88
C GLY A 128 -0.61 -10.41 15.02
N ASP A 129 -0.54 -11.70 15.34
CA ASP A 129 -1.26 -12.73 14.60
C ASP A 129 -2.74 -12.70 14.94
N VAL A 130 -3.53 -12.19 14.01
CA VAL A 130 -4.99 -12.07 14.18
C VAL A 130 -5.71 -13.39 14.46
N ARG A 131 -5.09 -14.55 14.18
CA ARG A 131 -5.66 -15.87 14.43
C ARG A 131 -5.69 -16.21 15.92
N GLU A 132 -4.71 -15.68 16.66
CA GLU A 132 -4.52 -15.96 18.10
C GLU A 132 -5.19 -14.92 19.00
N VAL A 133 -5.69 -13.79 18.43
CA VAL A 133 -6.29 -12.70 19.21
C VAL A 133 -7.73 -13.03 19.59
N ASP A 134 -8.06 -12.83 20.86
CA ASP A 134 -9.45 -12.77 21.36
C ASP A 134 -10.01 -11.37 21.16
N TRP A 135 -10.99 -11.21 20.29
CA TRP A 135 -11.60 -9.91 19.97
C TRP A 135 -12.76 -9.51 20.90
N ARG A 136 -13.19 -10.42 21.79
CA ARG A 136 -14.32 -10.16 22.70
C ARG A 136 -14.09 -9.02 23.70
N PRO A 137 -12.85 -8.74 24.18
CA PRO A 137 -12.58 -7.58 25.00
C PRO A 137 -12.90 -6.23 24.34
N TYR A 138 -12.88 -6.17 23.01
CA TYR A 138 -13.22 -4.97 22.23
C TYR A 138 -14.71 -4.81 21.94
N ARG A 139 -15.56 -5.73 22.46
CA ARG A 139 -16.97 -5.77 22.10
C ARG A 139 -17.75 -4.56 22.60
N GLY A 140 -18.25 -3.78 21.62
CA GLY A 140 -19.01 -2.56 21.90
C GLY A 140 -18.15 -1.31 22.11
N GLU A 141 -16.82 -1.48 22.16
CA GLU A 141 -15.88 -0.37 22.41
C GLU A 141 -15.42 0.31 21.11
N LEU A 142 -15.63 -0.30 19.94
CA LEU A 142 -15.10 0.17 18.68
C LEU A 142 -16.16 0.93 17.87
N ALA A 143 -15.81 2.13 17.43
CA ALA A 143 -16.55 2.82 16.38
C ALA A 143 -16.26 2.18 15.02
N VAL A 144 -14.99 1.84 14.74
CA VAL A 144 -14.62 1.19 13.49
C VAL A 144 -13.55 0.13 13.70
N LEU A 145 -13.69 -0.99 13.00
CA LEU A 145 -12.64 -1.97 12.76
C LEU A 145 -12.28 -1.91 11.28
N HIS A 146 -11.02 -1.66 10.96
CA HIS A 146 -10.57 -1.59 9.57
C HIS A 146 -9.40 -2.54 9.32
N GLY A 147 -9.18 -2.91 8.03
CA GLY A 147 -8.04 -3.73 7.66
C GLY A 147 -8.06 -4.16 6.20
N GLY A 148 -6.88 -4.53 5.71
CA GLY A 148 -6.65 -5.08 4.38
C GLY A 148 -6.12 -6.50 4.46
N ALA A 149 -7.00 -7.51 4.53
CA ALA A 149 -6.57 -8.91 4.58
C ALA A 149 -5.66 -9.26 3.39
N PRO A 150 -4.66 -10.15 3.56
CA PRO A 150 -3.74 -10.51 2.50
C PRO A 150 -4.41 -10.84 1.16
N CYS A 151 -4.00 -10.14 0.10
CA CYS A 151 -4.61 -10.25 -1.23
C CYS A 151 -3.97 -11.34 -2.12
N GLN A 152 -2.86 -11.97 -1.69
CA GLN A 152 -2.13 -12.96 -2.48
C GLN A 152 -3.02 -14.11 -3.00
N PRO A 153 -4.00 -14.62 -2.23
CA PRO A 153 -4.92 -15.64 -2.71
C PRO A 153 -5.77 -15.19 -3.92
N PHE A 154 -5.99 -13.89 -4.09
CA PHE A 154 -6.93 -13.32 -5.05
C PHE A 154 -6.27 -12.46 -6.14
N SER A 155 -4.99 -12.08 -5.97
CA SER A 155 -4.34 -11.14 -6.89
C SER A 155 -4.01 -11.79 -8.24
N VAL A 156 -4.12 -11.00 -9.33
CA VAL A 156 -3.76 -11.42 -10.69
C VAL A 156 -2.27 -11.77 -10.80
N ALA A 157 -1.41 -11.14 -10.00
CA ALA A 157 0.02 -11.42 -9.97
C ALA A 157 0.37 -12.70 -9.17
N GLY A 158 -0.60 -13.28 -8.44
CA GLY A 158 -0.43 -14.51 -7.66
C GLY A 158 -0.96 -15.75 -8.38
N ARG A 159 -0.83 -16.92 -7.74
CA ARG A 159 -1.37 -18.19 -8.26
C ARG A 159 -2.90 -18.30 -8.19
N GLN A 160 -3.58 -17.32 -7.62
CA GLN A 160 -5.03 -17.24 -7.45
C GLN A 160 -5.67 -18.51 -6.90
N ARG A 161 -5.05 -19.14 -5.89
CA ARG A 161 -5.57 -20.36 -5.23
C ARG A 161 -6.86 -20.09 -4.43
N GLY A 162 -7.16 -18.83 -4.13
CA GLY A 162 -8.40 -18.42 -3.47
C GLY A 162 -8.55 -19.02 -2.08
N LYS A 163 -9.63 -19.76 -1.88
CA LYS A 163 -10.02 -20.35 -0.57
C LYS A 163 -9.02 -21.37 -0.01
N ASP A 164 -8.24 -22.01 -0.86
CA ASP A 164 -7.33 -23.11 -0.50
C ASP A 164 -5.89 -22.57 -0.23
N ASP A 165 -5.70 -21.26 -0.19
CA ASP A 165 -4.44 -20.62 0.15
C ASP A 165 -4.40 -20.35 1.66
N GLU A 166 -3.40 -20.85 2.38
CA GLU A 166 -3.22 -20.69 3.84
C GLU A 166 -3.12 -19.19 4.24
N ARG A 167 -2.74 -18.33 3.31
CA ARG A 167 -2.68 -16.87 3.50
C ARG A 167 -4.05 -16.20 3.40
N ASN A 168 -5.12 -16.96 3.22
CA ASN A 168 -6.47 -16.44 3.17
C ASN A 168 -7.00 -16.10 4.56
N LEU A 169 -6.74 -14.88 5.01
CA LEU A 169 -7.16 -14.38 6.32
C LEU A 169 -8.46 -13.57 6.29
N LEU A 170 -9.20 -13.64 5.17
CA LEU A 170 -10.53 -12.99 5.09
C LEU A 170 -11.54 -13.55 6.12
N PRO A 171 -11.55 -14.87 6.43
CA PRO A 171 -12.37 -15.40 7.52
C PRO A 171 -12.01 -14.84 8.90
N GLU A 172 -10.72 -14.54 9.16
CA GLU A 172 -10.28 -13.96 10.41
C GLU A 172 -10.75 -12.50 10.58
N PHE A 173 -10.76 -11.73 9.49
CA PHE A 173 -11.40 -10.42 9.51
C PHE A 173 -12.89 -10.53 9.88
N VAL A 174 -13.61 -11.50 9.30
CA VAL A 174 -15.02 -11.75 9.64
C VAL A 174 -15.18 -12.14 11.10
N ARG A 175 -14.29 -12.99 11.64
CA ARG A 175 -14.29 -13.39 13.06
C ARG A 175 -14.10 -12.16 13.94
N ALA A 176 -13.11 -11.32 13.64
CA ALA A 176 -12.84 -10.12 14.41
C ALA A 176 -14.05 -9.16 14.44
N VAL A 177 -14.69 -8.90 13.30
CA VAL A 177 -15.91 -8.07 13.22
C VAL A 177 -17.06 -8.67 14.04
N ARG A 178 -17.26 -9.99 14.00
CA ARG A 178 -18.36 -10.65 14.73
C ARG A 178 -18.16 -10.70 16.23
N GLU A 179 -16.92 -10.86 16.70
CA GLU A 179 -16.58 -10.90 18.11
C GLU A 179 -16.57 -9.50 18.71
N SER A 180 -15.89 -8.54 18.10
CA SER A 180 -15.79 -7.16 18.61
C SER A 180 -17.04 -6.30 18.36
N ARG A 181 -17.87 -6.63 17.36
CA ARG A 181 -19.11 -5.94 17.02
C ARG A 181 -18.98 -4.42 16.93
N PRO A 182 -18.07 -3.87 16.10
CA PRO A 182 -17.89 -2.44 15.93
C PRO A 182 -19.15 -1.77 15.36
N LEU A 183 -19.28 -0.45 15.49
CA LEU A 183 -20.39 0.29 14.87
C LEU A 183 -20.31 0.25 13.34
N ALA A 184 -19.07 0.27 12.82
CA ALA A 184 -18.79 0.11 11.40
C ALA A 184 -17.53 -0.77 11.19
N PHE A 185 -17.42 -1.37 10.03
CA PHE A 185 -16.16 -1.97 9.59
C PHE A 185 -15.78 -1.48 8.19
N VAL A 186 -14.47 -1.48 7.90
CA VAL A 186 -13.92 -1.16 6.58
C VAL A 186 -12.89 -2.23 6.20
N ALA A 187 -13.27 -3.10 5.26
CA ALA A 187 -12.35 -4.09 4.70
C ALA A 187 -11.88 -3.64 3.32
N GLU A 188 -10.58 -3.67 3.09
CA GLU A 188 -9.97 -3.35 1.78
C GLU A 188 -9.41 -4.61 1.14
N ASN A 189 -9.44 -4.65 -0.21
CA ASN A 189 -8.75 -5.68 -0.98
C ASN A 189 -8.51 -5.24 -2.44
N VAL A 190 -7.86 -6.11 -3.22
CA VAL A 190 -7.73 -5.93 -4.66
C VAL A 190 -9.09 -6.09 -5.35
N THR A 191 -9.31 -5.33 -6.44
CA THR A 191 -10.59 -5.34 -7.17
C THR A 191 -10.98 -6.71 -7.71
N ALA A 192 -9.99 -7.57 -7.96
CA ALA A 192 -10.23 -8.95 -8.43
C ALA A 192 -11.07 -9.78 -7.45
N LEU A 193 -10.98 -9.53 -6.13
CA LEU A 193 -11.81 -10.23 -5.13
C LEU A 193 -13.31 -9.99 -5.36
N ALA A 194 -13.70 -8.79 -5.79
CA ALA A 194 -15.09 -8.46 -6.12
C ALA A 194 -15.46 -8.81 -7.58
N GLY A 195 -14.58 -9.49 -8.31
CA GLY A 195 -14.82 -9.93 -9.68
C GLY A 195 -15.59 -11.26 -9.75
N PRO A 196 -16.10 -11.62 -10.94
CA PRO A 196 -16.92 -12.82 -11.14
C PRO A 196 -16.25 -14.12 -10.66
N LYS A 197 -14.93 -14.24 -10.84
CA LYS A 197 -14.15 -15.42 -10.45
C LYS A 197 -14.30 -15.78 -8.97
N PHE A 198 -14.34 -14.78 -8.09
CA PHE A 198 -14.39 -14.97 -6.64
C PHE A 198 -15.76 -14.64 -6.03
N ALA A 199 -16.76 -14.25 -6.83
CA ALA A 199 -18.06 -13.82 -6.33
C ALA A 199 -18.74 -14.82 -5.39
N ARG A 200 -18.72 -16.13 -5.74
CA ARG A 200 -19.28 -17.19 -4.89
C ARG A 200 -18.55 -17.33 -3.56
N TYR A 201 -17.21 -17.24 -3.59
CA TYR A 201 -16.38 -17.29 -2.40
C TYR A 201 -16.63 -16.07 -1.51
N LEU A 202 -16.52 -14.87 -2.07
CA LEU A 202 -16.75 -13.60 -1.37
C LEU A 202 -18.12 -13.60 -0.67
N ARG A 203 -19.17 -13.99 -1.39
CA ARG A 203 -20.52 -14.05 -0.81
C ARG A 203 -20.61 -15.03 0.36
N ARG A 204 -20.02 -16.22 0.25
CA ARG A 204 -20.10 -17.26 1.29
C ARG A 204 -19.22 -16.97 2.48
N ALA A 205 -17.96 -16.55 2.26
CA ALA A 205 -16.95 -16.44 3.30
C ALA A 205 -16.93 -15.07 3.97
N PHE A 206 -17.46 -14.03 3.32
CA PHE A 206 -17.38 -12.66 3.83
C PHE A 206 -18.76 -12.00 3.95
N LEU A 207 -19.50 -11.83 2.83
CA LEU A 207 -20.73 -11.04 2.85
C LEU A 207 -21.82 -11.68 3.72
N ARG A 208 -22.22 -12.93 3.44
CA ARG A 208 -23.31 -13.61 4.18
C ARG A 208 -23.12 -13.64 5.70
N PRO A 209 -21.94 -13.96 6.24
CA PRO A 209 -21.72 -13.93 7.69
C PRO A 209 -21.89 -12.55 8.32
N LEU A 210 -21.60 -11.47 7.57
CA LEU A 210 -21.66 -10.09 8.05
C LEU A 210 -23.00 -9.41 7.76
N GLU A 211 -23.70 -9.75 6.66
CA GLU A 211 -25.01 -9.21 6.28
C GLU A 211 -26.11 -9.49 7.33
N ARG A 212 -25.86 -10.41 8.28
CA ARG A 212 -26.77 -10.68 9.40
C ARG A 212 -26.88 -9.53 10.39
N ASP A 213 -25.75 -8.80 10.58
CA ASP A 213 -25.62 -7.78 11.60
C ASP A 213 -25.24 -6.40 11.01
N TYR A 214 -24.87 -6.35 9.70
CA TYR A 214 -24.37 -5.13 9.04
C TYR A 214 -25.02 -4.90 7.70
N HIS A 215 -25.29 -3.65 7.40
CA HIS A 215 -25.63 -3.15 6.06
C HIS A 215 -24.33 -2.82 5.33
N ILE A 216 -24.04 -3.48 4.20
CA ILE A 216 -22.74 -3.42 3.53
C ILE A 216 -22.86 -2.70 2.20
N THR A 217 -21.98 -1.73 1.98
CA THR A 217 -21.76 -1.06 0.68
C THR A 217 -20.41 -1.52 0.12
N VAL A 218 -20.38 -1.84 -1.18
CA VAL A 218 -19.16 -2.21 -1.90
C VAL A 218 -18.74 -1.06 -2.81
N LEU A 219 -17.51 -0.55 -2.61
CA LEU A 219 -16.98 0.60 -3.34
C LEU A 219 -15.74 0.17 -4.13
N LYS A 220 -15.60 0.67 -5.36
CA LYS A 220 -14.35 0.59 -6.12
C LYS A 220 -13.77 1.99 -6.18
N LEU A 221 -12.59 2.19 -5.63
CA LEU A 221 -11.93 3.49 -5.55
C LEU A 221 -10.58 3.44 -6.24
N SER A 222 -10.20 4.55 -6.85
CA SER A 222 -8.91 4.74 -7.52
C SER A 222 -8.08 5.78 -6.80
N ALA A 223 -6.79 5.52 -6.63
CA ALA A 223 -5.91 6.41 -5.90
C ALA A 223 -5.77 7.79 -6.58
N HIS A 224 -5.80 7.84 -7.92
CA HIS A 224 -5.71 9.08 -8.66
C HIS A 224 -6.96 9.97 -8.54
N ASP A 225 -8.12 9.42 -8.20
CA ASP A 225 -9.34 10.21 -7.95
C ASP A 225 -9.24 11.12 -6.71
N VAL A 226 -8.20 10.90 -5.90
CA VAL A 226 -7.91 11.68 -4.70
C VAL A 226 -6.51 12.32 -4.73
N GLY A 227 -5.93 12.44 -5.93
CA GLY A 227 -4.68 13.17 -6.17
C GLY A 227 -3.39 12.35 -6.05
N VAL A 228 -3.46 11.04 -5.79
CA VAL A 228 -2.27 10.16 -5.75
C VAL A 228 -1.80 9.83 -7.16
N PRO A 229 -0.54 10.06 -7.53
CA PRO A 229 -0.05 9.92 -8.91
C PRO A 229 0.20 8.46 -9.32
N GLN A 230 -0.75 7.56 -9.06
CA GLN A 230 -0.61 6.13 -9.31
C GLN A 230 -1.90 5.49 -9.82
N LEU A 231 -1.77 4.58 -10.79
CA LEU A 231 -2.83 3.68 -11.23
C LEU A 231 -3.04 2.57 -10.20
N ARG A 232 -3.84 2.85 -9.17
CA ARG A 232 -4.10 1.89 -8.10
C ARG A 232 -5.58 1.84 -7.77
N HIS A 233 -6.23 0.75 -8.18
CA HIS A 233 -7.64 0.49 -7.93
C HIS A 233 -7.79 -0.49 -6.77
N ARG A 234 -8.73 -0.22 -5.86
CA ARG A 234 -9.04 -1.07 -4.70
C ARG A 234 -10.54 -1.20 -4.51
N VAL A 235 -10.95 -2.31 -3.92
CA VAL A 235 -12.32 -2.52 -3.47
C VAL A 235 -12.38 -2.34 -1.96
N PHE A 236 -13.41 -1.63 -1.51
CA PHE A 236 -13.71 -1.44 -0.10
C PHE A 236 -15.09 -2.00 0.19
N PHE A 237 -15.20 -2.72 1.28
CA PHE A 237 -16.45 -3.18 1.86
C PHE A 237 -16.67 -2.39 3.14
N VAL A 238 -17.66 -1.51 3.12
CA VAL A 238 -18.00 -0.65 4.27
C VAL A 238 -19.31 -1.14 4.85
N GLY A 239 -19.28 -1.64 6.06
CA GLY A 239 -20.46 -2.16 6.76
C GLY A 239 -20.81 -1.31 7.97
N PHE A 240 -22.09 -1.02 8.14
CA PHE A 240 -22.64 -0.33 9.31
C PHE A 240 -23.62 -1.23 10.04
N ARG A 241 -23.50 -1.28 11.37
CA ARG A 241 -24.36 -2.11 12.21
C ARG A 241 -25.80 -1.60 12.25
N TRP A 242 -26.00 -0.28 12.06
CA TRP A 242 -27.31 0.34 12.07
C TRP A 242 -27.70 0.87 10.69
N ALA A 243 -28.92 0.55 10.27
CA ALA A 243 -29.48 1.02 9.01
C ALA A 243 -29.44 2.55 8.88
N ARG A 244 -29.63 3.27 10.01
CA ARG A 244 -29.59 4.73 10.05
C ARG A 244 -28.20 5.27 9.65
N ALA A 245 -27.12 4.68 10.14
CA ALA A 245 -25.76 5.07 9.76
C ALA A 245 -25.48 4.72 8.27
N HIS A 246 -25.88 3.53 7.84
CA HIS A 246 -25.76 3.12 6.43
C HIS A 246 -26.51 4.07 5.48
N ASN A 247 -27.74 4.49 5.81
CA ASN A 247 -28.54 5.39 4.97
C ASN A 247 -27.94 6.80 4.88
N ARG A 248 -27.10 7.19 5.84
CA ARG A 248 -26.37 8.48 5.86
C ARG A 248 -24.99 8.39 5.21
N PHE A 249 -24.53 7.19 4.95
CA PHE A 249 -23.22 6.98 4.35
C PHE A 249 -23.24 7.43 2.88
N ALA A 250 -22.54 8.52 2.61
CA ALA A 250 -22.24 8.97 1.26
C ALA A 250 -20.85 8.44 0.86
N PRO A 251 -20.73 7.59 -0.17
CA PRO A 251 -19.45 7.16 -0.69
C PRO A 251 -18.52 8.34 -0.99
N PRO A 252 -17.20 8.18 -0.81
CA PRO A 252 -16.25 9.23 -1.17
C PRO A 252 -16.37 9.60 -2.65
N SER A 253 -16.53 10.88 -2.95
CA SER A 253 -16.46 11.43 -4.30
C SER A 253 -15.01 11.70 -4.71
N SER A 254 -14.74 11.70 -6.01
CA SER A 254 -13.48 12.18 -6.56
C SER A 254 -13.24 13.65 -6.18
N THR A 255 -12.00 13.98 -5.87
CA THR A 255 -11.55 15.36 -5.61
C THR A 255 -10.56 15.84 -6.65
N HIS A 256 -10.04 14.89 -7.42
CA HIS A 256 -9.05 15.13 -8.46
C HIS A 256 -9.43 14.39 -9.73
N ARG A 257 -8.88 14.86 -10.85
CA ARG A 257 -9.03 14.27 -12.17
C ARG A 257 -7.67 13.99 -12.79
N ALA A 258 -7.58 12.98 -13.61
CA ALA A 258 -6.36 12.53 -14.29
C ALA A 258 -6.52 12.38 -15.81
N ASP A 259 -7.62 12.86 -16.39
CA ASP A 259 -7.95 12.79 -17.82
C ASP A 259 -6.86 13.44 -18.70
N HIS A 260 -6.28 14.55 -18.26
CA HIS A 260 -5.18 15.24 -18.93
C HIS A 260 -3.87 14.42 -19.02
N LEU A 261 -3.76 13.34 -18.25
CA LEU A 261 -2.64 12.38 -18.28
C LEU A 261 -2.90 11.18 -19.22
N SER A 262 -4.07 11.13 -19.85
CA SER A 262 -4.48 10.10 -20.80
C SER A 262 -4.86 10.71 -22.13
N ARG A 263 -4.74 9.95 -23.21
CA ARG A 263 -5.20 10.34 -24.56
C ARG A 263 -6.71 10.08 -24.73
N GLY A 264 -7.50 10.45 -23.73
CA GLY A 264 -8.96 10.27 -23.73
C GLY A 264 -9.72 11.45 -24.34
N PRO A 265 -11.06 11.33 -24.51
CA PRO A 265 -11.92 12.45 -24.87
C PRO A 265 -11.86 13.56 -23.80
N ALA A 266 -12.23 14.78 -24.20
CA ALA A 266 -12.34 15.89 -23.25
C ALA A 266 -13.28 15.56 -22.09
N PRO A 267 -12.97 15.99 -20.86
CA PRO A 267 -13.80 15.75 -19.69
C PRO A 267 -15.15 16.48 -19.79
N SER A 268 -16.15 16.02 -19.06
CA SER A 268 -17.39 16.75 -18.84
C SER A 268 -17.15 17.99 -17.96
N GLU A 269 -18.01 19.00 -18.05
CA GLU A 269 -17.92 20.25 -17.27
C GLU A 269 -17.82 20.00 -15.75
N ASP A 270 -18.55 19.02 -15.21
CA ASP A 270 -18.48 18.65 -13.78
C ASP A 270 -17.10 18.15 -13.36
N ILE A 271 -16.38 17.47 -14.25
CA ILE A 271 -15.04 16.95 -13.99
C ILE A 271 -14.00 18.07 -14.08
N GLU A 272 -14.21 19.07 -14.92
CA GLU A 272 -13.28 20.21 -15.07
C GLU A 272 -13.08 21.00 -13.77
N GLN A 273 -14.07 21.02 -12.88
CA GLN A 273 -14.01 21.69 -11.59
C GLN A 273 -13.13 20.95 -10.56
N LEU A 274 -12.78 19.68 -10.81
CA LEU A 274 -11.91 18.92 -9.91
C LEU A 274 -10.45 19.36 -10.04
N ALA A 275 -9.70 19.30 -8.93
CA ALA A 275 -8.26 19.53 -8.96
C ALA A 275 -7.57 18.54 -9.88
N ARG A 276 -6.43 18.93 -10.46
CA ARG A 276 -5.64 18.06 -11.35
C ARG A 276 -4.75 17.14 -10.51
N THR A 277 -4.77 15.84 -10.79
CA THR A 277 -3.78 14.90 -10.28
C THR A 277 -2.46 15.13 -11.00
N MET A 278 -1.36 15.30 -10.27
CA MET A 278 -0.04 15.37 -10.87
C MET A 278 0.31 14.03 -11.54
N GLY A 279 1.06 14.09 -12.64
CA GLY A 279 1.73 12.92 -13.18
C GLY A 279 2.87 12.47 -12.26
N ALA A 280 3.38 11.26 -12.48
CA ALA A 280 4.43 10.70 -11.65
C ALA A 280 5.73 11.53 -11.71
N ARG A 281 6.10 12.04 -12.88
CA ARG A 281 7.31 12.86 -13.06
C ARG A 281 7.17 14.21 -12.39
N GLU A 282 6.03 14.88 -12.60
CA GLU A 282 5.72 16.15 -11.96
C GLU A 282 5.74 16.02 -10.44
N ALA A 283 5.07 15.01 -9.90
CA ALA A 283 5.01 14.75 -8.47
C ALA A 283 6.41 14.54 -7.86
N LEU A 284 7.29 13.84 -8.57
CA LEU A 284 8.69 13.61 -8.17
C LEU A 284 9.61 14.82 -8.39
N GLY A 285 9.12 15.93 -8.98
CA GLY A 285 9.91 17.11 -9.30
C GLY A 285 10.95 16.88 -10.40
N LEU A 286 10.66 15.97 -11.33
CA LEU A 286 11.52 15.66 -12.47
C LEU A 286 11.25 16.62 -13.64
N ALA A 287 12.29 16.82 -14.48
CA ALA A 287 12.16 17.61 -15.69
C ALA A 287 11.07 17.06 -16.63
N ASN A 288 10.35 17.94 -17.29
CA ASN A 288 9.40 17.58 -18.33
C ASN A 288 10.15 17.01 -19.55
N ILE A 289 9.74 15.83 -19.99
CA ILE A 289 10.28 15.17 -21.20
C ILE A 289 9.23 15.07 -22.31
N GLY A 290 8.17 15.88 -22.24
CA GLY A 290 7.04 15.84 -23.18
C GLY A 290 5.99 14.78 -22.86
N ILE A 291 6.25 13.90 -21.89
CA ILE A 291 5.35 12.82 -21.44
C ILE A 291 5.32 12.81 -19.93
N ASP A 292 4.13 12.81 -19.36
CA ASP A 292 3.87 12.43 -17.97
C ASP A 292 2.58 11.61 -17.89
N ALA A 293 2.50 10.75 -16.91
CA ALA A 293 1.37 9.87 -16.68
C ALA A 293 1.33 9.42 -15.21
N LEU A 294 0.27 8.71 -14.84
CA LEU A 294 0.20 8.04 -13.54
C LEU A 294 1.22 6.89 -13.47
N ALA A 295 1.93 6.78 -12.36
CA ALA A 295 2.81 5.64 -12.12
C ALA A 295 2.01 4.32 -12.19
N PRO A 296 2.54 3.28 -12.81
CA PRO A 296 1.97 1.93 -12.67
C PRO A 296 1.90 1.50 -11.20
N THR A 297 0.95 0.63 -10.85
CA THR A 297 0.82 0.09 -9.49
C THR A 297 2.15 -0.46 -8.96
N LEU A 298 2.61 0.04 -7.81
CA LEU A 298 3.78 -0.47 -7.12
C LEU A 298 3.48 -1.88 -6.58
N ARG A 299 4.34 -2.83 -6.93
CA ARG A 299 4.28 -4.20 -6.40
C ARG A 299 4.91 -4.26 -5.01
N SER A 300 4.32 -5.07 -4.12
CA SER A 300 5.00 -5.49 -2.91
C SER A 300 6.20 -6.38 -3.22
N THR A 301 7.31 -6.14 -2.55
CA THR A 301 8.54 -6.91 -2.66
C THR A 301 8.64 -8.06 -1.66
N LEU A 302 7.65 -8.16 -0.76
CA LEU A 302 7.52 -9.27 0.22
C LEU A 302 6.86 -10.52 -0.37
N THR A 303 6.35 -10.44 -1.61
CA THR A 303 5.69 -11.57 -2.28
C THR A 303 6.60 -12.17 -3.34
N GLY A 304 6.85 -13.46 -3.25
CA GLY A 304 7.64 -14.19 -4.24
C GLY A 304 8.81 -14.94 -3.62
N PRO A 305 9.51 -15.75 -4.40
CA PRO A 305 10.56 -16.65 -3.91
C PRO A 305 11.85 -15.93 -3.51
N ARG A 306 11.94 -14.63 -3.69
CA ARG A 306 13.14 -13.82 -3.40
C ARG A 306 12.78 -12.43 -2.94
N HIS A 307 13.56 -11.93 -2.00
CA HIS A 307 13.57 -10.51 -1.68
C HIS A 307 14.17 -9.73 -2.85
N THR A 308 13.48 -8.69 -3.27
CA THR A 308 13.90 -7.87 -4.41
C THR A 308 13.65 -6.40 -4.11
N THR A 309 14.45 -5.55 -4.70
CA THR A 309 14.25 -4.10 -4.70
C THR A 309 13.56 -3.61 -5.98
N SER A 310 12.85 -4.50 -6.68
CA SER A 310 12.05 -4.19 -7.88
C SER A 310 10.58 -4.04 -7.51
N ILE A 311 9.98 -2.92 -7.89
CA ILE A 311 8.55 -2.62 -7.71
C ILE A 311 7.71 -2.97 -8.94
N LEU A 312 8.30 -3.63 -9.92
CA LEU A 312 7.66 -4.00 -11.19
C LEU A 312 6.56 -5.03 -10.97
N SER A 313 5.32 -4.68 -11.32
CA SER A 313 4.14 -5.53 -11.11
C SER A 313 3.85 -6.49 -12.27
N SER A 314 4.19 -6.11 -13.50
CA SER A 314 3.94 -6.90 -14.71
C SER A 314 4.80 -6.43 -15.88
N VAL A 315 4.83 -7.21 -16.95
CA VAL A 315 5.50 -6.82 -18.22
C VAL A 315 4.85 -5.56 -18.82
N SER A 316 3.52 -5.44 -18.76
CA SER A 316 2.82 -4.23 -19.23
C SER A 316 3.17 -3.00 -18.39
N ALA A 317 3.34 -3.15 -17.08
CA ALA A 317 3.80 -2.08 -16.20
C ALA A 317 5.23 -1.61 -16.54
N GLN A 318 6.09 -2.50 -17.05
CA GLN A 318 7.44 -2.14 -17.49
C GLN A 318 7.42 -1.08 -18.59
N ARG A 319 6.48 -1.19 -19.52
CA ARG A 319 6.28 -0.19 -20.58
C ARG A 319 5.93 1.18 -20.02
N GLY A 320 4.94 1.22 -19.11
CA GLY A 320 4.54 2.49 -18.47
C GLY A 320 5.68 3.15 -17.66
N TRP A 321 6.49 2.35 -16.95
CA TRP A 321 7.68 2.88 -16.28
C TRP A 321 8.73 3.41 -17.27
N ALA A 322 8.94 2.72 -18.40
CA ALA A 322 9.88 3.13 -19.43
C ALA A 322 9.44 4.43 -20.13
N GLU A 323 8.16 4.56 -20.47
CA GLU A 323 7.59 5.79 -21.06
C GLU A 323 7.76 7.00 -20.13
N LEU A 324 7.65 6.79 -18.82
CA LEU A 324 7.93 7.80 -17.82
C LEU A 324 9.44 8.10 -17.64
N GLY A 325 10.34 7.37 -18.30
CA GLY A 325 11.76 7.46 -18.05
C GLY A 325 12.14 7.15 -16.60
N LEU A 326 11.39 6.27 -15.94
CA LEU A 326 11.60 5.82 -14.56
C LEU A 326 12.07 4.37 -14.52
N TRP A 327 13.01 4.08 -13.62
CA TRP A 327 13.58 2.74 -13.49
C TRP A 327 13.01 2.04 -12.25
N PRO A 328 12.14 1.01 -12.42
CA PRO A 328 11.45 0.37 -11.30
C PRO A 328 12.28 -0.72 -10.60
N ASN A 329 13.46 -1.04 -11.10
CA ASN A 329 14.32 -2.09 -10.56
C ASN A 329 15.46 -1.49 -9.74
N GLY A 330 15.91 -2.22 -8.71
CA GLY A 330 17.06 -1.78 -7.92
C GLY A 330 16.82 -0.45 -7.23
N VAL A 331 15.62 -0.24 -6.66
CA VAL A 331 15.28 0.96 -5.88
C VAL A 331 16.33 1.20 -4.79
N ALA A 332 16.76 2.43 -4.64
CA ALA A 332 17.80 2.82 -3.69
C ALA A 332 17.22 3.14 -2.31
N PRO A 333 18.00 3.02 -1.22
CA PRO A 333 17.57 3.46 0.11
C PRO A 333 17.23 4.95 0.15
N THR A 334 18.07 5.79 -0.46
CA THR A 334 17.93 7.25 -0.45
C THR A 334 18.02 7.84 -1.86
N ARG A 335 17.47 9.05 -2.04
CA ARG A 335 17.59 9.80 -3.31
C ARG A 335 19.05 10.07 -3.68
N ALA A 336 19.90 10.41 -2.71
CA ALA A 336 21.32 10.63 -2.94
C ALA A 336 22.02 9.38 -3.50
N GLN A 337 21.69 8.19 -2.98
CA GLN A 337 22.23 6.93 -3.50
C GLN A 337 21.62 6.55 -4.86
N ALA A 338 20.34 6.89 -5.11
CA ALA A 338 19.72 6.67 -6.40
C ALA A 338 20.42 7.45 -7.51
N GLN A 339 20.86 8.66 -7.22
CA GLN A 339 21.53 9.56 -8.16
C GLN A 339 22.96 9.12 -8.54
N ARG A 340 23.65 8.38 -7.65
CA ARG A 340 25.02 7.90 -7.89
C ARG A 340 25.13 6.82 -8.97
N PHE A 341 24.04 6.17 -9.32
CA PHE A 341 24.02 5.05 -10.26
C PHE A 341 23.01 5.33 -11.37
N PRO A 342 23.42 5.99 -12.46
CA PRO A 342 22.58 6.15 -13.63
C PRO A 342 22.21 4.76 -14.18
N THR A 343 21.04 4.68 -14.77
CA THR A 343 20.61 3.44 -15.44
C THR A 343 21.18 3.38 -16.84
N GLU A 344 21.35 2.19 -17.41
CA GLU A 344 21.92 1.96 -18.75
C GLU A 344 21.19 2.76 -19.86
N ASN A 345 19.93 3.06 -19.68
CA ASN A 345 19.08 3.78 -20.64
C ASN A 345 18.78 5.23 -20.23
N GLY A 346 19.51 5.79 -19.28
CA GLY A 346 19.30 7.16 -18.80
C GLY A 346 18.02 7.39 -18.00
N HIS A 347 17.29 6.33 -17.67
CA HIS A 347 16.09 6.45 -16.84
C HIS A 347 16.45 6.81 -15.40
N VAL A 348 15.55 7.56 -14.76
CA VAL A 348 15.72 7.98 -13.36
C VAL A 348 15.51 6.78 -12.42
N ARG A 349 16.53 6.44 -11.65
CA ARG A 349 16.42 5.44 -10.60
C ARG A 349 15.61 6.00 -9.43
N LEU A 350 14.69 5.19 -8.91
CA LEU A 350 13.85 5.57 -7.77
C LEU A 350 14.53 5.25 -6.43
N ALA A 351 14.14 5.99 -5.40
CA ALA A 351 14.44 5.71 -4.01
C ALA A 351 13.17 5.25 -3.24
N VAL A 352 13.33 4.70 -2.04
CA VAL A 352 12.22 4.32 -1.16
C VAL A 352 11.27 5.50 -0.95
N ALA A 353 11.81 6.71 -0.70
CA ALA A 353 11.02 7.92 -0.51
C ALA A 353 10.22 8.33 -1.77
N ASP A 354 10.72 8.02 -2.98
CA ASP A 354 9.97 8.26 -4.22
C ASP A 354 8.79 7.27 -4.34
N CYS A 355 9.02 6.02 -3.99
CA CYS A 355 7.96 5.00 -3.97
C CYS A 355 6.89 5.32 -2.92
N ALA A 356 7.29 5.79 -1.73
CA ALA A 356 6.37 6.23 -0.69
C ALA A 356 5.50 7.41 -1.15
N LEU A 357 6.11 8.43 -1.78
CA LEU A 357 5.40 9.57 -2.34
C LEU A 357 4.38 9.14 -3.41
N LEU A 358 4.81 8.30 -4.36
CA LEU A 358 3.93 7.79 -5.42
C LEU A 358 2.78 6.93 -4.88
N GLN A 359 2.93 6.35 -3.68
CA GLN A 359 1.87 5.62 -2.97
C GLN A 359 0.96 6.56 -2.15
N GLY A 360 1.34 7.85 -1.97
CA GLY A 360 0.58 8.83 -1.21
C GLY A 360 0.97 8.93 0.27
N PHE A 361 2.12 8.39 0.67
CA PHE A 361 2.67 8.63 2.00
C PHE A 361 3.37 9.99 2.08
N PRO A 362 3.15 10.77 3.14
CA PRO A 362 3.86 12.02 3.36
C PRO A 362 5.34 11.79 3.66
N SER A 363 6.17 12.80 3.41
CA SER A 363 7.63 12.71 3.52
C SER A 363 8.14 12.41 4.96
N TRP A 364 7.34 12.72 5.96
CA TRP A 364 7.67 12.45 7.36
C TRP A 364 7.32 11.02 7.81
N TRP A 365 6.61 10.23 6.97
CA TRP A 365 6.33 8.83 7.26
C TRP A 365 7.50 7.96 6.82
N SER A 366 8.24 7.43 7.77
CA SER A 366 9.39 6.56 7.53
C SER A 366 9.00 5.08 7.58
N PHE A 367 9.77 4.25 6.88
CA PHE A 367 9.59 2.80 6.84
C PHE A 367 10.80 2.11 7.43
N HIS A 368 10.58 1.26 8.42
CA HIS A 368 11.63 0.48 9.06
C HIS A 368 12.02 -0.74 8.22
N GLY A 369 13.32 -1.07 8.25
CA GLY A 369 13.88 -2.27 7.69
C GLY A 369 14.67 -2.06 6.38
N ALA A 370 15.16 -3.16 5.82
CA ALA A 370 15.89 -3.13 4.55
C ALA A 370 15.00 -2.63 3.41
N VAL A 371 15.62 -2.13 2.31
CA VAL A 371 14.89 -1.55 1.17
C VAL A 371 13.75 -2.43 0.69
N TYR A 372 13.96 -3.73 0.55
CA TYR A 372 12.89 -4.65 0.12
C TYR A 372 11.73 -4.73 1.13
N MET A 373 12.01 -4.62 2.43
CA MET A 373 10.98 -4.61 3.48
C MET A 373 10.15 -3.32 3.42
N SER A 374 10.81 -2.18 3.27
CA SER A 374 10.15 -0.87 3.09
C SER A 374 9.27 -0.86 1.84
N LEU A 375 9.80 -1.33 0.70
CA LEU A 375 9.04 -1.44 -0.55
C LEU A 375 7.88 -2.43 -0.44
N GLY A 376 8.06 -3.49 0.34
CA GLY A 376 7.00 -4.45 0.63
C GLY A 376 5.84 -3.83 1.40
N GLN A 377 6.16 -3.06 2.44
CA GLN A 377 5.19 -2.31 3.23
C GLN A 377 4.47 -1.27 2.36
N ILE A 378 5.21 -0.47 1.57
CA ILE A 378 4.64 0.52 0.64
C ILE A 378 3.71 -0.15 -0.37
N GLY A 379 4.17 -1.19 -1.06
CA GLY A 379 3.42 -1.86 -2.12
C GLY A 379 2.16 -2.58 -1.63
N ASN A 380 2.15 -3.10 -0.40
CA ASN A 380 0.97 -3.72 0.21
C ASN A 380 -0.02 -2.67 0.74
N SER A 381 0.44 -1.49 1.12
CA SER A 381 -0.42 -0.47 1.75
C SER A 381 -1.51 0.04 0.82
N VAL A 382 -2.65 0.34 1.39
CA VAL A 382 -3.62 1.27 0.79
C VAL A 382 -2.97 2.64 0.66
N ALA A 383 -3.28 3.39 -0.39
CA ALA A 383 -2.88 4.78 -0.48
C ALA A 383 -3.55 5.60 0.64
N PRO A 384 -2.78 6.22 1.56
CA PRO A 384 -3.35 6.91 2.72
C PRO A 384 -4.42 7.96 2.38
N PRO A 385 -4.32 8.73 1.26
CA PRO A 385 -5.38 9.66 0.88
C PRO A 385 -6.73 8.99 0.55
N VAL A 386 -6.71 7.75 0.00
CA VAL A 386 -7.94 6.98 -0.22
C VAL A 386 -8.55 6.56 1.12
N ALA A 387 -7.73 6.03 2.03
CA ALA A 387 -8.14 5.65 3.38
C ALA A 387 -8.72 6.84 4.16
N TYR A 388 -8.09 8.01 4.05
CA TYR A 388 -8.56 9.27 4.63
C TYR A 388 -9.97 9.63 4.15
N ARG A 389 -10.22 9.55 2.84
CA ARG A 389 -11.55 9.86 2.29
C ARG A 389 -12.62 8.87 2.74
N VAL A 390 -12.28 7.58 2.80
CA VAL A 390 -13.17 6.55 3.35
C VAL A 390 -13.44 6.83 4.85
N GLY A 391 -12.38 7.12 5.63
CA GLY A 391 -12.49 7.47 7.04
C GLY A 391 -13.41 8.65 7.28
N LEU A 392 -13.25 9.76 6.53
CA LEU A 392 -14.15 10.92 6.64
C LEU A 392 -15.61 10.56 6.35
N ALA A 393 -15.87 9.74 5.33
CA ALA A 393 -17.23 9.32 4.99
C ALA A 393 -17.85 8.45 6.10
N VAL A 394 -17.05 7.54 6.68
CA VAL A 394 -17.48 6.72 7.83
C VAL A 394 -17.74 7.58 9.07
N ALA A 395 -16.83 8.50 9.41
CA ALA A 395 -17.00 9.40 10.56
C ALA A 395 -18.28 10.24 10.45
N ARG A 396 -18.55 10.81 9.27
CA ARG A 396 -19.80 11.57 9.01
C ARG A 396 -21.05 10.70 9.20
N ALA A 397 -21.02 9.46 8.75
CA ALA A 397 -22.15 8.54 8.90
C ALA A 397 -22.40 8.16 10.37
N LEU A 398 -21.33 8.04 11.18
CA LEU A 398 -21.40 7.67 12.59
C LEU A 398 -21.69 8.87 13.50
N ALA A 399 -21.15 10.06 13.24
CA ALA A 399 -21.24 11.25 14.10
C ALA A 399 -22.68 11.75 14.36
N LEU A 400 -23.65 11.31 13.55
CA LEU A 400 -25.06 11.70 13.66
C LEU A 400 -25.92 10.60 14.29
N VAL A 401 -25.31 9.60 14.89
CA VAL A 401 -26.01 8.51 15.57
C VAL A 401 -25.72 8.62 17.07
N PRO A 402 -26.71 8.97 17.92
CA PRO A 402 -26.53 8.99 19.35
C PRO A 402 -26.33 7.61 19.93
#